data_0398464320bc4ab0c33df99731797ac9
#
_entry.id   0398464320bc4ab0c33df99731797ac9
#
_cell.length_a   1.000
_cell.length_b   1.000
_cell.length_c   1.000
_cell.angle_alpha   90.00
_cell.angle_beta   90.00
_cell.angle_gamma   90.00
#
_symmetry.space_group_name_H-M   'P 1'
#
loop_
_entity.id
_entity.type
_entity.pdbx_description
1 polymer ?
#
loop_
_entity_poly.entity_id
_entity_poly.type
_entity_poly.pdbx_seq_one_letter_code
_entity_poly.pdbx_strand_id
1 'polypeptide(L)'
;MPSRDGPAVVEVADLVKRYPRSDTNAVDGLSFTVAPGEIFGLFGPNGAGKSTTVGILTTRLRATGGRVMVGGVDVGRDPAAARAQLAVVPQHNNLDRALTPRQNLVYHATYHGLPRREAESRAGELLERFGLTERADRRIEAYSGGMAQRLMIARALTHDPMVLFLDEPTNALDPQTRLLIWGQIRQLRERGVAIVLTTHAMNEATRIVDRVGIVDHGRLLTLDTPDNLVRGLAGDALLDLTLTPAPGDDPEALCAALGELDGVRKAERLASPTVPAGLRPGAGLPGGAGGGAALAALAARAGGGARPGGGGLAALAGAGLLGRGGAAGRNGGGPAGRGRLRVRLHLATDPAALLGAAVTVLTARSAALNAIDIGEPSLEDVFIELTGREPR
;
A
#
# COMPACT_ATOMS: atom_id res chain seq x y z
N MET A 1 2.73 -16.69 -23.16
CA MET A 1 1.99 -15.72 -22.35
C MET A 1 0.64 -15.55 -22.98
N PRO A 2 -0.50 -15.68 -22.27
CA PRO A 2 -1.79 -15.33 -22.85
C PRO A 2 -1.72 -13.84 -23.25
N SER A 3 -2.16 -13.53 -24.46
CA SER A 3 -2.14 -12.17 -24.98
C SER A 3 -3.07 -11.29 -24.14
N ARG A 4 -2.57 -10.15 -23.69
CA ARG A 4 -3.34 -9.11 -22.97
C ARG A 4 -4.40 -8.42 -23.87
N ASP A 5 -4.47 -8.83 -25.15
CA ASP A 5 -5.35 -8.26 -26.18
C ASP A 5 -6.72 -8.93 -26.25
N GLY A 6 -7.07 -9.79 -25.28
CA GLY A 6 -8.40 -10.39 -25.18
C GLY A 6 -9.44 -9.42 -24.61
N PRO A 7 -10.75 -9.71 -24.78
CA PRO A 7 -11.79 -8.90 -24.15
C PRO A 7 -11.63 -8.90 -22.63
N ALA A 8 -11.96 -7.77 -22.01
CA ALA A 8 -11.87 -7.60 -20.56
C ALA A 8 -12.72 -8.67 -19.85
N VAL A 9 -12.18 -9.24 -18.77
CA VAL A 9 -12.93 -10.21 -17.94
C VAL A 9 -13.74 -9.55 -16.85
N VAL A 10 -13.38 -8.30 -16.48
CA VAL A 10 -14.21 -7.43 -15.64
C VAL A 10 -14.42 -6.13 -16.39
N GLU A 11 -15.68 -5.73 -16.53
CA GLU A 11 -16.05 -4.45 -17.11
C GLU A 11 -17.00 -3.73 -16.15
N VAL A 12 -16.65 -2.53 -15.77
CA VAL A 12 -17.45 -1.66 -14.92
C VAL A 12 -17.70 -0.37 -15.68
N ALA A 13 -18.97 -0.03 -15.89
CA ALA A 13 -19.39 1.15 -16.63
C ALA A 13 -20.38 1.98 -15.80
N ASP A 14 -19.98 3.21 -15.47
CA ASP A 14 -20.77 4.22 -14.75
C ASP A 14 -21.45 3.68 -13.48
N LEU A 15 -20.71 2.86 -12.72
CA LEU A 15 -21.25 2.18 -11.55
C LEU A 15 -21.65 3.18 -10.48
N VAL A 16 -22.90 3.07 -10.04
CA VAL A 16 -23.44 3.89 -8.94
C VAL A 16 -24.02 3.00 -7.86
N LYS A 17 -23.69 3.34 -6.61
CA LYS A 17 -24.33 2.75 -5.44
C LYS A 17 -24.70 3.81 -4.43
N ARG A 18 -25.99 3.89 -4.14
CA ARG A 18 -26.57 4.67 -3.05
C ARG A 18 -27.26 3.75 -2.06
N TYR A 19 -26.94 3.87 -0.80
CA TYR A 19 -27.62 3.11 0.25
C TYR A 19 -28.94 3.80 0.66
N PRO A 20 -29.95 3.01 1.07
CA PRO A 20 -31.16 3.59 1.63
C PRO A 20 -30.84 4.55 2.79
N ARG A 21 -31.51 5.70 2.83
CA ARG A 21 -31.30 6.75 3.84
C ARG A 21 -29.93 7.45 3.80
N SER A 22 -29.18 7.32 2.73
CA SER A 22 -27.93 8.08 2.50
C SER A 22 -28.20 9.19 1.49
N ASP A 23 -27.71 10.39 1.77
CA ASP A 23 -27.80 11.53 0.84
C ASP A 23 -26.65 11.53 -0.18
N THR A 24 -25.62 10.69 0.05
CA THR A 24 -24.46 10.60 -0.83
C THR A 24 -24.34 9.19 -1.44
N ASN A 25 -23.72 9.14 -2.63
CA ASN A 25 -23.39 7.89 -3.28
C ASN A 25 -22.14 7.28 -2.61
N ALA A 26 -22.19 6.00 -2.27
CA ALA A 26 -21.02 5.24 -1.81
C ALA A 26 -20.10 4.84 -2.98
N VAL A 27 -20.66 4.76 -4.20
CA VAL A 27 -19.94 4.64 -5.48
C VAL A 27 -20.66 5.58 -6.46
N ASP A 28 -19.90 6.40 -7.16
CA ASP A 28 -20.43 7.52 -7.95
C ASP A 28 -19.78 7.59 -9.33
N GLY A 29 -20.32 6.83 -10.28
CA GLY A 29 -19.89 6.83 -11.68
C GLY A 29 -18.56 6.12 -11.94
N LEU A 30 -18.24 5.05 -11.19
CA LEU A 30 -16.99 4.32 -11.32
C LEU A 30 -16.95 3.52 -12.62
N SER A 31 -15.89 3.71 -13.43
CA SER A 31 -15.69 2.98 -14.69
C SER A 31 -14.25 2.49 -14.81
N PHE A 32 -14.06 1.18 -15.06
CA PHE A 32 -12.77 0.55 -15.32
C PHE A 32 -12.93 -0.84 -15.94
N THR A 33 -11.85 -1.38 -16.46
CA THR A 33 -11.78 -2.73 -17.00
C THR A 33 -10.60 -3.50 -16.42
N VAL A 34 -10.70 -4.85 -16.38
CA VAL A 34 -9.59 -5.74 -16.02
C VAL A 34 -9.44 -6.81 -17.09
N ALA A 35 -8.21 -6.98 -17.58
CA ALA A 35 -7.87 -7.97 -18.61
C ALA A 35 -7.62 -9.37 -18.01
N PRO A 36 -7.68 -10.45 -18.79
CA PRO A 36 -7.22 -11.76 -18.37
C PRO A 36 -5.74 -11.73 -17.92
N GLY A 37 -5.43 -12.38 -16.80
CA GLY A 37 -4.07 -12.40 -16.27
C GLY A 37 -3.53 -11.03 -15.85
N GLU A 38 -4.39 -10.10 -15.51
CA GLU A 38 -4.05 -8.79 -14.94
C GLU A 38 -4.23 -8.81 -13.43
N ILE A 39 -3.32 -8.21 -12.68
CA ILE A 39 -3.51 -7.85 -11.27
C ILE A 39 -3.89 -6.38 -11.22
N PHE A 40 -5.16 -6.13 -10.94
CA PHE A 40 -5.72 -4.79 -10.80
C PHE A 40 -5.89 -4.42 -9.32
N GLY A 41 -5.26 -3.31 -8.90
CA GLY A 41 -5.40 -2.76 -7.56
C GLY A 41 -6.51 -1.71 -7.50
N LEU A 42 -7.44 -1.84 -6.56
CA LEU A 42 -8.41 -0.78 -6.23
C LEU A 42 -8.02 -0.17 -4.89
N PHE A 43 -7.34 0.97 -4.93
CA PHE A 43 -6.71 1.61 -3.79
C PHE A 43 -7.50 2.82 -3.32
N GLY A 44 -7.33 3.19 -2.06
CA GLY A 44 -7.98 4.34 -1.46
C GLY A 44 -8.17 4.18 0.05
N PRO A 45 -8.57 5.24 0.76
CA PRO A 45 -8.77 5.21 2.20
C PRO A 45 -10.01 4.39 2.60
N ASN A 46 -10.18 4.20 3.91
CA ASN A 46 -11.40 3.62 4.46
C ASN A 46 -12.60 4.51 4.12
N GLY A 47 -13.71 3.89 3.69
CA GLY A 47 -14.90 4.63 3.27
C GLY A 47 -14.86 5.15 1.81
N ALA A 48 -13.78 4.97 1.06
CA ALA A 48 -13.68 5.41 -0.34
C ALA A 48 -14.64 4.70 -1.32
N GLY A 49 -15.31 3.62 -0.90
CA GLY A 49 -16.22 2.84 -1.76
C GLY A 49 -15.67 1.51 -2.27
N LYS A 50 -14.42 1.15 -1.93
CA LYS A 50 -13.76 -0.09 -2.39
C LYS A 50 -14.58 -1.35 -2.09
N SER A 51 -14.91 -1.59 -0.81
CA SER A 51 -15.66 -2.80 -0.39
C SER A 51 -17.09 -2.80 -0.94
N THR A 52 -17.69 -1.63 -1.16
CA THR A 52 -18.99 -1.50 -1.85
C THR A 52 -18.85 -1.92 -3.30
N THR A 53 -17.84 -1.44 -4.00
CA THR A 53 -17.54 -1.80 -5.39
C THR A 53 -17.32 -3.32 -5.50
N VAL A 54 -16.39 -3.89 -4.72
CA VAL A 54 -16.15 -5.33 -4.70
C VAL A 54 -17.43 -6.11 -4.35
N GLY A 55 -18.23 -5.61 -3.41
CA GLY A 55 -19.53 -6.21 -3.05
C GLY A 55 -20.50 -6.30 -4.22
N ILE A 56 -20.48 -5.34 -5.15
CA ILE A 56 -21.31 -5.37 -6.36
C ILE A 56 -20.72 -6.33 -7.40
N LEU A 57 -19.41 -6.24 -7.67
CA LEU A 57 -18.72 -7.11 -8.63
C LEU A 57 -18.87 -8.60 -8.26
N THR A 58 -18.91 -8.89 -6.96
CA THR A 58 -19.08 -10.23 -6.41
C THR A 58 -20.53 -10.62 -6.14
N THR A 59 -21.48 -9.87 -6.67
CA THR A 59 -22.95 -10.11 -6.56
C THR A 59 -23.54 -10.06 -5.14
N ARG A 60 -22.76 -9.64 -4.12
CA ARG A 60 -23.23 -9.50 -2.74
C ARG A 60 -24.13 -8.28 -2.55
N LEU A 61 -23.92 -7.23 -3.34
CA LEU A 61 -24.69 -6.01 -3.35
C LEU A 61 -25.28 -5.77 -4.74
N ARG A 62 -26.43 -5.12 -4.81
CA ARG A 62 -26.99 -4.65 -6.07
C ARG A 62 -26.54 -3.22 -6.34
N ALA A 63 -26.15 -2.93 -7.57
CA ALA A 63 -25.92 -1.56 -8.03
C ALA A 63 -27.23 -0.76 -8.00
N THR A 64 -27.12 0.56 -7.83
CA THR A 64 -28.25 1.48 -8.01
C THR A 64 -28.31 1.98 -9.47
N GLY A 65 -27.17 2.03 -10.15
CA GLY A 65 -27.04 2.41 -11.55
C GLY A 65 -25.74 1.89 -12.15
N GLY A 66 -25.60 2.03 -13.45
CA GLY A 66 -24.45 1.52 -14.20
C GLY A 66 -24.55 0.05 -14.54
N ARG A 67 -23.46 -0.51 -15.10
CA ARG A 67 -23.39 -1.90 -15.55
C ARG A 67 -22.09 -2.55 -15.11
N VAL A 68 -22.16 -3.82 -14.74
CA VAL A 68 -20.99 -4.63 -14.38
C VAL A 68 -21.05 -5.97 -15.09
N MET A 69 -19.97 -6.33 -15.78
CA MET A 69 -19.77 -7.64 -16.40
C MET A 69 -18.61 -8.35 -15.73
N VAL A 70 -18.76 -9.65 -15.44
CA VAL A 70 -17.69 -10.51 -14.94
C VAL A 70 -17.70 -11.82 -15.73
N GLY A 71 -16.58 -12.16 -16.35
CA GLY A 71 -16.49 -13.33 -17.23
C GLY A 71 -17.50 -13.30 -18.39
N GLY A 72 -17.82 -12.12 -18.91
CA GLY A 72 -18.84 -11.95 -19.96
C GLY A 72 -20.29 -11.99 -19.47
N VAL A 73 -20.53 -12.13 -18.15
CA VAL A 73 -21.86 -12.22 -17.55
C VAL A 73 -22.21 -10.92 -16.83
N ASP A 74 -23.41 -10.38 -17.10
CA ASP A 74 -23.95 -9.21 -16.40
C ASP A 74 -24.38 -9.60 -14.97
N VAL A 75 -23.67 -9.05 -13.97
CA VAL A 75 -23.88 -9.41 -12.55
C VAL A 75 -25.25 -8.99 -12.01
N GLY A 76 -25.86 -7.99 -12.63
CA GLY A 76 -27.19 -7.50 -12.25
C GLY A 76 -28.31 -8.38 -12.82
N ARG A 77 -28.10 -8.98 -14.02
CA ARG A 77 -29.08 -9.81 -14.72
C ARG A 77 -29.01 -11.28 -14.33
N ASP A 78 -27.79 -11.82 -14.28
CA ASP A 78 -27.58 -13.23 -13.90
C ASP A 78 -26.47 -13.36 -12.84
N PRO A 79 -26.78 -13.05 -11.57
CA PRO A 79 -25.80 -13.16 -10.50
C PRO A 79 -25.36 -14.61 -10.23
N ALA A 80 -26.15 -15.61 -10.61
CA ALA A 80 -25.78 -17.00 -10.40
C ALA A 80 -24.70 -17.44 -11.39
N ALA A 81 -24.88 -17.16 -12.68
CA ALA A 81 -23.87 -17.42 -13.69
C ALA A 81 -22.59 -16.59 -13.45
N ALA A 82 -22.70 -15.34 -13.00
CA ALA A 82 -21.55 -14.52 -12.65
C ALA A 82 -20.73 -15.15 -11.51
N ARG A 83 -21.37 -15.69 -10.46
CA ARG A 83 -20.68 -16.38 -9.36
C ARG A 83 -19.90 -17.62 -9.79
N ALA A 84 -20.30 -18.27 -10.86
CA ALA A 84 -19.54 -19.41 -11.40
C ALA A 84 -18.21 -18.98 -12.04
N GLN A 85 -18.08 -17.71 -12.45
CA GLN A 85 -16.89 -17.17 -13.11
C GLN A 85 -15.89 -16.54 -12.12
N LEU A 86 -16.28 -16.30 -10.89
CA LEU A 86 -15.50 -15.56 -9.91
C LEU A 86 -15.31 -16.29 -8.60
N ALA A 87 -14.26 -15.92 -7.88
CA ALA A 87 -14.06 -16.30 -6.48
C ALA A 87 -13.72 -15.08 -5.62
N VAL A 88 -13.97 -15.20 -4.32
CA VAL A 88 -13.75 -14.13 -3.35
C VAL A 88 -12.98 -14.66 -2.16
N VAL A 89 -11.90 -13.99 -1.82
CA VAL A 89 -11.22 -14.15 -0.53
C VAL A 89 -11.52 -12.90 0.30
N PRO A 90 -12.38 -12.99 1.31
CA PRO A 90 -12.75 -11.84 2.13
C PRO A 90 -11.63 -11.49 3.12
N GLN A 91 -11.68 -10.27 3.64
CA GLN A 91 -10.76 -9.76 4.65
C GLN A 91 -10.75 -10.62 5.93
N HIS A 92 -11.92 -11.10 6.35
CA HIS A 92 -12.06 -11.92 7.55
C HIS A 92 -12.09 -13.40 7.21
N ASN A 93 -11.42 -14.19 8.06
CA ASN A 93 -11.43 -15.66 7.92
C ASN A 93 -12.86 -16.21 8.01
N ASN A 94 -13.30 -16.86 6.93
CA ASN A 94 -14.62 -17.49 6.79
C ASN A 94 -14.53 -19.01 6.54
N LEU A 95 -13.43 -19.66 6.96
CA LEU A 95 -13.29 -21.11 6.94
C LEU A 95 -14.23 -21.75 7.98
N ASP A 96 -14.81 -22.88 7.62
CA ASP A 96 -15.61 -23.65 8.56
C ASP A 96 -14.65 -24.37 9.56
N ARG A 97 -14.72 -23.97 10.81
CA ARG A 97 -13.86 -24.50 11.89
C ARG A 97 -14.20 -25.91 12.31
N ALA A 98 -15.41 -26.38 12.02
CA ALA A 98 -15.84 -27.75 12.30
C ALA A 98 -15.23 -28.75 11.30
N LEU A 99 -14.73 -28.27 10.17
CA LEU A 99 -14.16 -29.07 9.09
C LEU A 99 -12.64 -29.06 9.10
N THR A 100 -12.04 -30.11 8.55
CA THR A 100 -10.61 -30.11 8.24
C THR A 100 -10.32 -29.20 7.02
N PRO A 101 -9.07 -28.77 6.80
CA PRO A 101 -8.68 -28.08 5.57
C PRO A 101 -9.10 -28.81 4.30
N ARG A 102 -8.85 -30.10 4.22
CA ARG A 102 -9.27 -30.94 3.09
C ARG A 102 -10.80 -30.89 2.89
N GLN A 103 -11.56 -31.06 3.96
CA GLN A 103 -13.03 -31.00 3.90
C GLN A 103 -13.54 -29.61 3.45
N ASN A 104 -12.92 -28.53 3.93
CA ASN A 104 -13.25 -27.17 3.47
C ASN A 104 -13.11 -27.04 1.95
N LEU A 105 -12.04 -27.60 1.36
CA LEU A 105 -11.84 -27.56 -0.09
C LEU A 105 -12.82 -28.46 -0.82
N VAL A 106 -12.98 -29.72 -0.37
CA VAL A 106 -13.85 -30.71 -1.04
C VAL A 106 -15.30 -30.25 -1.05
N TYR A 107 -15.81 -29.80 0.11
CA TYR A 107 -17.20 -29.33 0.18
C TYR A 107 -17.44 -28.07 -0.66
N HIS A 108 -16.47 -27.16 -0.68
CA HIS A 108 -16.58 -25.97 -1.52
C HIS A 108 -16.57 -26.33 -3.02
N ALA A 109 -15.68 -27.22 -3.45
CA ALA A 109 -15.63 -27.71 -4.82
C ALA A 109 -16.95 -28.42 -5.23
N THR A 110 -17.48 -29.27 -4.34
CA THR A 110 -18.74 -29.96 -4.56
C THR A 110 -19.92 -28.98 -4.60
N TYR A 111 -19.91 -27.95 -3.77
CA TYR A 111 -20.92 -26.88 -3.81
C TYR A 111 -20.93 -26.15 -5.18
N HIS A 112 -19.77 -26.02 -5.82
CA HIS A 112 -19.63 -25.48 -7.17
C HIS A 112 -19.87 -26.51 -8.29
N GLY A 113 -20.36 -27.71 -7.95
CA GLY A 113 -20.80 -28.71 -8.92
C GLY A 113 -19.75 -29.74 -9.32
N LEU A 114 -18.54 -29.75 -8.74
CA LEU A 114 -17.55 -30.78 -9.02
C LEU A 114 -18.01 -32.15 -8.45
N PRO A 115 -17.89 -33.23 -9.19
CA PRO A 115 -18.07 -34.58 -8.65
C PRO A 115 -17.09 -34.82 -7.48
N ARG A 116 -17.55 -35.56 -6.48
CA ARG A 116 -16.75 -35.75 -5.23
C ARG A 116 -15.33 -36.25 -5.49
N ARG A 117 -15.14 -37.19 -6.42
CA ARG A 117 -13.81 -37.72 -6.76
C ARG A 117 -12.89 -36.64 -7.32
N GLU A 118 -13.40 -35.78 -8.19
CA GLU A 118 -12.67 -34.66 -8.77
C GLU A 118 -12.39 -33.60 -7.69
N ALA A 119 -13.35 -33.32 -6.82
CA ALA A 119 -13.20 -32.41 -5.71
C ALA A 119 -12.11 -32.87 -4.73
N GLU A 120 -12.01 -34.17 -4.46
CA GLU A 120 -10.96 -34.76 -3.61
C GLU A 120 -9.56 -34.65 -4.27
N SER A 121 -9.45 -34.92 -5.58
CA SER A 121 -8.21 -34.74 -6.35
C SER A 121 -7.78 -33.27 -6.33
N ARG A 122 -8.69 -32.37 -6.66
CA ARG A 122 -8.47 -30.94 -6.70
C ARG A 122 -8.06 -30.38 -5.33
N ALA A 123 -8.69 -30.85 -4.27
CA ALA A 123 -8.32 -30.48 -2.90
C ALA A 123 -6.88 -30.91 -2.56
N GLY A 124 -6.47 -32.13 -2.96
CA GLY A 124 -5.09 -32.61 -2.80
C GLY A 124 -4.07 -31.72 -3.50
N GLU A 125 -4.29 -31.43 -4.79
CA GLU A 125 -3.43 -30.54 -5.59
C GLU A 125 -3.29 -29.13 -4.98
N LEU A 126 -4.40 -28.56 -4.53
CA LEU A 126 -4.41 -27.23 -3.93
C LEU A 126 -3.70 -27.23 -2.55
N LEU A 127 -3.92 -28.27 -1.73
CA LEU A 127 -3.21 -28.37 -0.45
C LEU A 127 -1.69 -28.48 -0.64
N GLU A 128 -1.25 -29.27 -1.61
CA GLU A 128 0.16 -29.38 -1.98
C GLU A 128 0.72 -28.04 -2.47
N ARG A 129 0.05 -27.43 -3.45
CA ARG A 129 0.46 -26.13 -4.02
C ARG A 129 0.60 -25.03 -2.98
N PHE A 130 -0.28 -25.01 -1.97
CA PHE A 130 -0.28 -24.01 -0.90
C PHE A 130 0.55 -24.44 0.34
N GLY A 131 1.26 -25.58 0.26
CA GLY A 131 2.11 -26.07 1.34
C GLY A 131 1.33 -26.40 2.62
N LEU A 132 0.15 -27.02 2.47
CA LEU A 132 -0.76 -27.34 3.57
C LEU A 132 -1.00 -28.86 3.72
N THR A 133 -0.31 -29.70 2.95
CA THR A 133 -0.50 -31.16 2.91
C THR A 133 -0.35 -31.82 4.26
N GLU A 134 0.72 -31.50 5.00
CA GLU A 134 1.01 -32.11 6.31
C GLU A 134 -0.05 -31.81 7.38
N ARG A 135 -0.85 -30.79 7.17
CA ARG A 135 -1.89 -30.36 8.11
C ARG A 135 -3.29 -30.44 7.51
N ALA A 136 -3.45 -31.11 6.36
CA ALA A 136 -4.69 -31.22 5.60
C ALA A 136 -5.87 -31.83 6.38
N ASP A 137 -5.58 -32.72 7.31
CA ASP A 137 -6.57 -33.49 8.07
C ASP A 137 -6.60 -33.12 9.57
N ARG A 138 -5.91 -32.03 9.95
CA ARG A 138 -5.93 -31.47 11.31
C ARG A 138 -7.01 -30.40 11.44
N ARG A 139 -7.38 -30.04 12.68
CA ARG A 139 -8.36 -28.98 12.93
C ARG A 139 -7.82 -27.61 12.55
N ILE A 140 -8.68 -26.77 11.98
CA ILE A 140 -8.33 -25.40 11.52
C ILE A 140 -7.97 -24.48 12.68
N GLU A 141 -8.48 -24.72 13.91
CA GLU A 141 -8.13 -23.91 15.09
C GLU A 141 -6.60 -23.88 15.38
N ALA A 142 -5.87 -24.86 14.89
CA ALA A 142 -4.40 -24.91 15.03
C ALA A 142 -3.65 -24.16 13.91
N TYR A 143 -4.37 -23.49 13.00
CA TYR A 143 -3.78 -22.74 11.89
C TYR A 143 -3.34 -21.35 12.33
N SER A 144 -2.12 -20.95 11.92
CA SER A 144 -1.71 -19.55 12.00
C SER A 144 -2.54 -18.69 11.02
N GLY A 145 -2.57 -17.38 11.23
CA GLY A 145 -3.25 -16.46 10.30
C GLY A 145 -2.82 -16.65 8.85
N GLY A 146 -1.53 -16.83 8.61
CA GLY A 146 -1.00 -17.05 7.26
C GLY A 146 -1.38 -18.41 6.67
N MET A 147 -1.50 -19.46 7.49
CA MET A 147 -2.00 -20.76 7.02
C MET A 147 -3.48 -20.68 6.66
N ALA A 148 -4.28 -20.00 7.49
CA ALA A 148 -5.69 -19.77 7.21
C ALA A 148 -5.88 -18.96 5.93
N GLN A 149 -5.09 -17.92 5.71
CA GLN A 149 -5.13 -17.12 4.49
C GLN A 149 -4.81 -17.94 3.25
N ARG A 150 -3.73 -18.75 3.29
CA ARG A 150 -3.39 -19.68 2.20
C ARG A 150 -4.52 -20.67 1.91
N LEU A 151 -5.17 -21.19 2.94
CA LEU A 151 -6.31 -22.09 2.78
C LEU A 151 -7.53 -21.38 2.19
N MET A 152 -7.81 -20.13 2.57
CA MET A 152 -8.90 -19.35 1.96
C MET A 152 -8.67 -19.12 0.46
N ILE A 153 -7.42 -18.79 0.07
CA ILE A 153 -7.06 -18.65 -1.35
C ILE A 153 -7.19 -20.00 -2.08
N ALA A 154 -6.67 -21.08 -1.50
CA ALA A 154 -6.80 -22.42 -2.06
C ALA A 154 -8.28 -22.81 -2.26
N ARG A 155 -9.14 -22.53 -1.28
CA ARG A 155 -10.58 -22.79 -1.36
C ARG A 155 -11.23 -21.99 -2.49
N ALA A 156 -10.87 -20.71 -2.65
CA ALA A 156 -11.39 -19.88 -3.72
C ALA A 156 -11.04 -20.39 -5.13
N LEU A 157 -9.98 -21.21 -5.27
CA LEU A 157 -9.53 -21.76 -6.55
C LEU A 157 -10.09 -23.16 -6.87
N THR A 158 -10.96 -23.71 -6.04
CA THR A 158 -11.47 -25.08 -6.22
C THR A 158 -12.26 -25.28 -7.49
N HIS A 159 -12.92 -24.24 -8.00
CA HIS A 159 -13.79 -24.28 -9.20
C HIS A 159 -13.22 -23.54 -10.42
N ASP A 160 -11.90 -23.27 -10.43
CA ASP A 160 -11.16 -22.61 -11.50
C ASP A 160 -11.78 -21.28 -11.97
N PRO A 161 -11.88 -20.27 -11.10
CA PRO A 161 -12.50 -19.00 -11.45
C PRO A 161 -11.66 -18.23 -12.49
N MET A 162 -12.32 -17.48 -13.38
CA MET A 162 -11.68 -16.55 -14.30
C MET A 162 -11.15 -15.31 -13.56
N VAL A 163 -11.84 -14.91 -12.48
CA VAL A 163 -11.52 -13.71 -11.70
C VAL A 163 -11.46 -14.04 -10.21
N LEU A 164 -10.38 -13.61 -9.54
CA LEU A 164 -10.21 -13.73 -8.10
C LEU A 164 -10.24 -12.34 -7.46
N PHE A 165 -11.21 -12.11 -6.58
CA PHE A 165 -11.30 -10.91 -5.76
C PHE A 165 -10.65 -11.15 -4.41
N LEU A 166 -9.70 -10.28 -4.03
CA LEU A 166 -8.96 -10.33 -2.78
C LEU A 166 -9.20 -9.06 -1.98
N ASP A 167 -9.87 -9.18 -0.84
CA ASP A 167 -10.14 -8.04 0.03
C ASP A 167 -9.12 -8.02 1.17
N GLU A 168 -8.16 -7.06 1.13
CA GLU A 168 -7.07 -6.91 2.10
C GLU A 168 -6.26 -8.21 2.35
N PRO A 169 -5.73 -8.89 1.31
CA PRO A 169 -5.25 -10.28 1.42
C PRO A 169 -4.03 -10.48 2.32
N THR A 170 -3.31 -9.42 2.66
CA THR A 170 -2.08 -9.48 3.48
C THR A 170 -2.19 -8.73 4.79
N ASN A 171 -3.39 -8.23 5.13
CA ASN A 171 -3.60 -7.52 6.38
C ASN A 171 -3.29 -8.41 7.59
N ALA A 172 -2.61 -7.85 8.59
CA ALA A 172 -2.21 -8.51 9.83
C ALA A 172 -1.32 -9.78 9.66
N LEU A 173 -0.68 -9.96 8.50
CA LEU A 173 0.29 -11.03 8.27
C LEU A 173 1.72 -10.57 8.53
N ASP A 174 2.55 -11.50 9.01
CA ASP A 174 3.98 -11.27 9.13
C ASP A 174 4.66 -11.09 7.75
N PRO A 175 5.83 -10.43 7.66
CA PRO A 175 6.47 -10.12 6.38
C PRO A 175 6.80 -11.35 5.52
N GLN A 176 7.18 -12.48 6.13
CA GLN A 176 7.52 -13.69 5.39
C GLN A 176 6.28 -14.34 4.77
N THR A 177 5.21 -14.46 5.56
CA THR A 177 3.92 -14.96 5.08
C THR A 177 3.36 -14.08 3.96
N ARG A 178 3.49 -12.76 4.08
CA ARG A 178 3.07 -11.80 3.08
C ARG A 178 3.78 -12.03 1.74
N LEU A 179 5.10 -12.19 1.75
CA LEU A 179 5.87 -12.50 0.54
C LEU A 179 5.43 -13.81 -0.13
N LEU A 180 5.11 -14.82 0.66
CA LEU A 180 4.57 -16.10 0.15
C LEU A 180 3.22 -15.89 -0.54
N ILE A 181 2.30 -15.12 0.06
CA ILE A 181 0.99 -14.82 -0.54
C ILE A 181 1.17 -14.05 -1.86
N TRP A 182 2.03 -13.02 -1.88
CA TRP A 182 2.33 -12.28 -3.12
C TRP A 182 2.93 -13.17 -4.22
N GLY A 183 3.80 -14.10 -3.86
CA GLY A 183 4.34 -15.10 -4.80
C GLY A 183 3.24 -15.98 -5.40
N GLN A 184 2.27 -16.40 -4.61
CA GLN A 184 1.14 -17.21 -5.06
C GLN A 184 0.19 -16.43 -5.97
N ILE A 185 -0.08 -15.16 -5.64
CA ILE A 185 -0.89 -14.26 -6.47
C ILE A 185 -0.24 -14.08 -7.86
N ARG A 186 1.07 -13.87 -7.94
CA ARG A 186 1.80 -13.80 -9.23
C ARG A 186 1.67 -15.08 -10.04
N GLN A 187 1.80 -16.25 -9.42
CA GLN A 187 1.62 -17.54 -10.12
C GLN A 187 0.19 -17.72 -10.68
N LEU A 188 -0.83 -17.20 -9.99
CA LEU A 188 -2.21 -17.22 -10.48
C LEU A 188 -2.36 -16.34 -11.73
N ARG A 189 -1.79 -15.14 -11.68
CA ARG A 189 -1.72 -14.23 -12.83
C ARG A 189 -1.07 -14.92 -14.06
N GLU A 190 0.07 -15.56 -13.85
CA GLU A 190 0.78 -16.28 -14.93
C GLU A 190 -0.04 -17.40 -15.58
N ARG A 191 -1.00 -17.94 -14.84
CA ARG A 191 -1.98 -18.93 -15.34
C ARG A 191 -3.20 -18.30 -16.01
N GLY A 192 -3.23 -16.99 -16.14
CA GLY A 192 -4.32 -16.26 -16.81
C GLY A 192 -5.48 -15.85 -15.91
N VAL A 193 -5.44 -16.13 -14.60
CA VAL A 193 -6.47 -15.67 -13.67
C VAL A 193 -6.35 -14.13 -13.51
N ALA A 194 -7.44 -13.41 -13.76
CA ALA A 194 -7.50 -12.00 -13.44
C ALA A 194 -7.69 -11.81 -11.95
N ILE A 195 -7.01 -10.83 -11.37
CA ILE A 195 -7.03 -10.59 -9.93
C ILE A 195 -7.41 -9.15 -9.66
N VAL A 196 -8.45 -8.95 -8.87
CA VAL A 196 -8.85 -7.63 -8.36
C VAL A 196 -8.56 -7.62 -6.87
N LEU A 197 -7.65 -6.79 -6.43
CA LEU A 197 -7.33 -6.66 -5.02
C LEU A 197 -7.65 -5.27 -4.47
N THR A 198 -8.16 -5.25 -3.24
CA THR A 198 -8.28 -4.02 -2.46
C THR A 198 -7.22 -4.00 -1.39
N THR A 199 -6.65 -2.84 -1.14
CA THR A 199 -5.75 -2.62 0.00
C THR A 199 -5.70 -1.14 0.37
N HIS A 200 -5.35 -0.86 1.60
CA HIS A 200 -4.91 0.46 2.06
C HIS A 200 -3.38 0.55 2.13
N ALA A 201 -2.65 -0.57 2.11
CA ALA A 201 -1.18 -0.62 2.08
C ALA A 201 -0.66 -0.47 0.63
N MET A 202 -0.76 0.74 0.07
CA MET A 202 -0.48 1.01 -1.34
C MET A 202 0.94 0.62 -1.73
N ASN A 203 1.94 0.99 -0.90
CA ASN A 203 3.36 0.75 -1.19
C ASN A 203 3.74 -0.73 -1.31
N GLU A 204 3.05 -1.60 -0.59
CA GLU A 204 3.33 -3.04 -0.67
C GLU A 204 2.74 -3.67 -1.93
N ALA A 205 1.50 -3.29 -2.26
CA ALA A 205 0.79 -3.84 -3.40
C ALA A 205 1.32 -3.31 -4.74
N THR A 206 1.92 -2.13 -4.77
CA THR A 206 2.55 -1.52 -5.95
C THR A 206 3.51 -2.46 -6.67
N ARG A 207 4.21 -3.32 -5.93
CA ARG A 207 5.20 -4.26 -6.49
C ARG A 207 4.60 -5.41 -7.28
N ILE A 208 3.29 -5.62 -7.21
CA ILE A 208 2.65 -6.78 -7.85
C ILE A 208 1.51 -6.41 -8.78
N VAL A 209 0.90 -5.24 -8.63
CA VAL A 209 -0.21 -4.80 -9.48
C VAL A 209 0.30 -4.33 -10.84
N ASP A 210 -0.44 -4.64 -11.88
CA ASP A 210 -0.16 -4.17 -13.24
C ASP A 210 -0.73 -2.77 -13.47
N ARG A 211 -1.95 -2.54 -12.98
CA ARG A 211 -2.63 -1.24 -12.99
C ARG A 211 -3.33 -1.01 -11.67
N VAL A 212 -3.50 0.25 -11.34
CA VAL A 212 -4.18 0.67 -10.12
C VAL A 212 -5.18 1.78 -10.41
N GLY A 213 -6.37 1.62 -9.83
CA GLY A 213 -7.36 2.69 -9.72
C GLY A 213 -7.35 3.26 -8.32
N ILE A 214 -7.09 4.55 -8.18
CA ILE A 214 -7.18 5.26 -6.90
C ILE A 214 -8.59 5.82 -6.77
N VAL A 215 -9.27 5.44 -5.70
CA VAL A 215 -10.67 5.82 -5.43
C VAL A 215 -10.76 6.64 -4.16
N ASP A 216 -11.51 7.73 -4.22
CA ASP A 216 -11.89 8.51 -3.05
C ASP A 216 -13.33 9.00 -3.18
N HIS A 217 -14.08 9.01 -2.05
CA HIS A 217 -15.50 9.42 -2.01
C HIS A 217 -16.36 8.77 -3.12
N GLY A 218 -16.13 7.50 -3.41
CA GLY A 218 -16.88 6.73 -4.40
C GLY A 218 -16.50 7.01 -5.86
N ARG A 219 -15.52 7.87 -6.14
CA ARG A 219 -15.09 8.27 -7.49
C ARG A 219 -13.69 7.76 -7.79
N LEU A 220 -13.46 7.40 -9.03
CA LEU A 220 -12.13 7.09 -9.54
C LEU A 220 -11.38 8.40 -9.78
N LEU A 221 -10.30 8.63 -9.04
CA LEU A 221 -9.46 9.81 -9.17
C LEU A 221 -8.48 9.66 -10.34
N THR A 222 -7.87 8.49 -10.45
CA THR A 222 -6.92 8.15 -11.52
C THR A 222 -6.84 6.65 -11.72
N LEU A 223 -6.40 6.22 -12.92
CA LEU A 223 -6.22 4.82 -13.27
C LEU A 223 -5.06 4.71 -14.27
N ASP A 224 -3.96 4.08 -13.86
CA ASP A 224 -2.81 3.81 -14.72
C ASP A 224 -1.92 2.73 -14.08
N THR A 225 -0.76 2.44 -14.70
CA THR A 225 0.29 1.65 -14.07
C THR A 225 0.90 2.43 -12.89
N PRO A 226 1.37 1.73 -11.83
CA PRO A 226 2.04 2.39 -10.71
C PRO A 226 3.16 3.34 -11.14
N ASP A 227 4.01 2.89 -12.07
CA ASP A 227 5.13 3.68 -12.57
C ASP A 227 4.70 4.97 -13.28
N ASN A 228 3.62 4.93 -14.07
CA ASN A 228 3.11 6.12 -14.74
C ASN A 228 2.54 7.13 -13.75
N LEU A 229 1.80 6.64 -12.74
CA LEU A 229 1.23 7.50 -11.71
C LEU A 229 2.31 8.21 -10.89
N VAL A 230 3.35 7.47 -10.50
CA VAL A 230 4.48 8.03 -9.75
C VAL A 230 5.28 9.02 -10.57
N ARG A 231 5.51 8.75 -11.88
CA ARG A 231 6.18 9.71 -12.78
C ARG A 231 5.39 10.99 -13.01
N GLY A 232 4.07 10.93 -12.85
CA GLY A 232 3.18 12.11 -12.95
C GLY A 232 3.32 13.08 -11.79
N LEU A 233 3.94 12.67 -10.66
CA LEU A 233 4.16 13.53 -9.52
C LEU A 233 5.14 14.67 -9.82
N ALA A 234 4.97 15.77 -9.11
CA ALA A 234 5.88 16.91 -9.21
C ALA A 234 7.22 16.58 -8.54
N GLY A 235 8.19 16.01 -9.29
CA GLY A 235 9.56 15.77 -8.83
C GLY A 235 10.01 14.31 -8.93
N ASP A 236 11.30 14.14 -9.22
CA ASP A 236 11.92 12.82 -9.43
C ASP A 236 12.44 12.20 -8.12
N ALA A 237 12.48 12.98 -7.03
CA ALA A 237 12.93 12.54 -5.71
C ALA A 237 12.23 13.31 -4.58
N LEU A 238 12.15 12.68 -3.43
CA LEU A 238 11.60 13.26 -2.20
C LEU A 238 12.69 13.42 -1.14
N LEU A 239 12.69 14.54 -0.46
CA LEU A 239 13.58 14.81 0.67
C LEU A 239 12.74 15.18 1.89
N ASP A 240 12.61 14.26 2.84
CA ASP A 240 11.92 14.48 4.10
C ASP A 240 12.91 15.00 5.15
N LEU A 241 12.68 16.22 5.61
CA LEU A 241 13.47 16.86 6.66
C LEU A 241 12.68 16.86 7.97
N THR A 242 13.28 16.33 9.04
CA THR A 242 12.75 16.50 10.38
C THR A 242 13.55 17.61 11.07
N LEU A 243 12.89 18.68 11.44
CA LEU A 243 13.47 19.92 11.92
C LEU A 243 12.97 20.25 13.33
N THR A 244 13.79 21.03 14.08
CA THR A 244 13.33 21.74 15.26
C THR A 244 13.49 23.23 14.97
N PRO A 245 12.40 24.00 14.74
CA PRO A 245 12.47 25.45 14.53
C PRO A 245 13.07 26.16 15.70
N ALA A 246 13.66 27.33 15.46
CA ALA A 246 14.10 28.22 16.52
C ALA A 246 12.92 28.74 17.39
N PRO A 247 13.13 29.12 18.66
CA PRO A 247 12.07 29.71 19.44
C PRO A 247 11.53 30.98 18.79
N GLY A 248 10.22 30.98 18.44
CA GLY A 248 9.58 32.13 17.79
C GLY A 248 9.65 32.16 16.26
N ASP A 249 10.31 31.20 15.62
CA ASP A 249 10.28 31.06 14.16
C ASP A 249 8.95 30.41 13.72
N ASP A 250 8.40 30.95 12.62
CA ASP A 250 7.17 30.43 12.02
C ASP A 250 7.45 29.17 11.17
N PRO A 251 6.86 28.00 11.51
CA PRO A 251 7.02 26.77 10.74
C PRO A 251 6.62 26.90 9.27
N GLU A 252 5.63 27.75 8.96
CA GLU A 252 5.19 27.93 7.57
C GLU A 252 6.20 28.80 6.79
N ALA A 253 6.73 29.83 7.41
CA ALA A 253 7.80 30.64 6.81
C ALA A 253 9.10 29.85 6.60
N LEU A 254 9.40 28.87 7.47
CA LEU A 254 10.54 27.97 7.28
C LEU A 254 10.30 27.00 6.11
N CYS A 255 9.09 26.44 6.00
CA CYS A 255 8.69 25.58 4.88
C CYS A 255 8.74 26.34 3.56
N ALA A 256 8.21 27.55 3.50
CA ALA A 256 8.25 28.41 2.31
C ALA A 256 9.70 28.72 1.88
N ALA A 257 10.59 29.08 2.80
CA ALA A 257 11.98 29.35 2.50
C ALA A 257 12.76 28.14 1.96
N LEU A 258 12.41 26.92 2.41
CA LEU A 258 12.94 25.69 1.83
C LEU A 258 12.36 25.40 0.44
N GLY A 259 11.13 25.84 0.18
CA GLY A 259 10.48 25.74 -1.11
C GLY A 259 11.05 26.67 -2.20
N GLU A 260 11.69 27.77 -1.80
CA GLU A 260 12.35 28.72 -2.72
C GLU A 260 13.73 28.26 -3.20
N LEU A 261 14.23 27.14 -2.70
CA LEU A 261 15.53 26.59 -3.11
C LEU A 261 15.49 26.12 -4.58
N ASP A 262 16.55 26.46 -5.33
CA ASP A 262 16.68 25.99 -6.72
C ASP A 262 16.70 24.47 -6.79
N GLY A 263 15.84 23.92 -7.64
CA GLY A 263 15.61 22.47 -7.72
C GLY A 263 14.50 21.91 -6.85
N VAL A 264 13.85 22.72 -6.00
CA VAL A 264 12.63 22.35 -5.28
C VAL A 264 11.41 22.77 -6.09
N ARG A 265 10.56 21.80 -6.44
CA ARG A 265 9.29 22.07 -7.13
C ARG A 265 8.15 22.42 -6.16
N LYS A 266 8.16 21.77 -4.99
CA LYS A 266 7.15 21.95 -3.95
C LYS A 266 7.76 21.65 -2.59
N ALA A 267 7.40 22.43 -1.60
CA ALA A 267 7.66 22.14 -0.19
C ALA A 267 6.32 22.02 0.54
N GLU A 268 6.17 20.96 1.35
CA GLU A 268 4.95 20.78 2.11
C GLU A 268 5.26 20.35 3.55
N ARG A 269 4.41 20.81 4.46
CA ARG A 269 4.48 20.41 5.85
C ARG A 269 3.74 19.11 6.06
N LEU A 270 4.41 18.08 6.53
CA LEU A 270 3.79 16.83 6.94
C LEU A 270 3.19 16.94 8.34
N ALA A 271 2.01 16.38 8.54
CA ALA A 271 1.43 16.26 9.87
C ALA A 271 2.36 15.44 10.77
N SER A 272 2.65 15.93 11.99
CA SER A 272 3.40 15.13 12.96
C SER A 272 2.59 13.88 13.31
N PRO A 273 3.19 12.67 13.30
CA PRO A 273 2.48 11.48 13.73
C PRO A 273 1.99 11.72 15.17
N THR A 274 0.68 11.63 15.35
CA THR A 274 0.06 11.72 16.67
C THR A 274 0.47 10.47 17.43
N VAL A 275 1.45 10.56 18.33
CA VAL A 275 1.78 9.47 19.24
C VAL A 275 0.57 9.34 20.18
N PRO A 276 -0.11 8.20 20.22
CA PRO A 276 -1.21 8.00 21.15
C PRO A 276 -0.68 8.23 22.58
N ALA A 277 -1.35 9.10 23.32
CA ALA A 277 -1.04 9.34 24.73
C ALA A 277 -1.25 8.04 25.51
N GLY A 278 -0.19 7.26 25.72
CA GLY A 278 -0.29 5.96 26.43
C GLY A 278 0.95 5.07 26.34
N LEU A 279 1.85 5.27 25.39
CA LEU A 279 3.10 4.51 25.38
C LEU A 279 4.18 5.25 26.18
N ARG A 280 4.51 4.73 27.37
CA ARG A 280 5.69 5.16 28.14
C ARG A 280 6.94 4.90 27.31
N PRO A 281 7.90 5.83 27.22
CA PRO A 281 9.19 5.61 26.60
C PRO A 281 10.01 4.69 27.52
N GLY A 282 10.08 3.40 27.17
CA GLY A 282 10.81 2.46 28.02
C GLY A 282 10.94 1.01 27.51
N ALA A 283 10.42 0.66 26.32
CA ALA A 283 10.68 -0.65 25.74
C ALA A 283 11.54 -0.48 24.49
N GLY A 284 12.81 -0.87 24.58
CA GLY A 284 13.80 -0.75 23.52
C GLY A 284 13.40 -1.52 22.27
N LEU A 285 13.27 -0.80 21.16
CA LEU A 285 13.36 -1.37 19.82
C LEU A 285 14.83 -1.33 19.38
N PRO A 286 15.36 -2.32 18.69
CA PRO A 286 16.74 -2.35 18.23
C PRO A 286 16.96 -1.20 17.26
N GLY A 287 17.96 -0.36 17.56
CA GLY A 287 18.29 0.84 16.83
C GLY A 287 18.56 0.60 15.36
N GLY A 288 17.78 1.26 14.51
CA GLY A 288 18.06 1.41 13.09
C GLY A 288 19.29 2.32 12.90
N ALA A 289 20.44 1.73 12.58
CA ALA A 289 21.67 2.42 12.23
C ALA A 289 21.61 2.98 10.79
N GLY A 290 20.51 3.68 10.42
CA GLY A 290 20.26 4.12 9.04
C GLY A 290 20.83 5.48 8.66
N GLY A 291 20.81 6.45 9.57
CA GLY A 291 21.15 7.86 9.24
C GLY A 291 22.61 8.09 8.84
N GLY A 292 23.55 7.43 9.51
CA GLY A 292 24.98 7.59 9.22
C GLY A 292 25.44 6.91 7.92
N ALA A 293 24.81 5.78 7.57
CA ALA A 293 25.13 5.06 6.34
C ALA A 293 24.60 5.79 5.09
N ALA A 294 23.43 6.42 5.17
CA ALA A 294 22.86 7.22 4.10
C ALA A 294 23.71 8.43 3.77
N LEU A 295 24.19 9.15 4.80
CA LEU A 295 25.13 10.28 4.62
C LEU A 295 26.46 9.85 4.03
N ALA A 296 27.00 8.69 4.43
CA ALA A 296 28.25 8.17 3.88
C ALA A 296 28.09 7.70 2.42
N ALA A 297 26.94 7.10 2.08
CA ALA A 297 26.60 6.67 0.71
C ALA A 297 26.40 7.87 -0.23
N LEU A 298 25.81 8.96 0.28
CA LEU A 298 25.60 10.19 -0.45
C LEU A 298 26.94 10.87 -0.75
N ALA A 299 27.83 10.96 0.26
CA ALA A 299 29.18 11.51 0.10
C ALA A 299 30.03 10.71 -0.90
N ALA A 300 29.84 9.38 -0.96
CA ALA A 300 30.51 8.51 -1.92
C ALA A 300 29.98 8.68 -3.37
N ARG A 301 28.72 8.98 -3.56
CA ARG A 301 28.13 9.25 -4.90
C ARG A 301 28.52 10.64 -5.44
N ALA A 302 28.59 11.64 -4.59
CA ALA A 302 29.04 12.99 -4.98
C ALA A 302 30.53 13.09 -5.32
N GLY A 303 31.35 12.07 -4.96
CA GLY A 303 32.81 12.04 -5.14
C GLY A 303 33.32 11.46 -6.47
N GLY A 304 32.47 11.15 -7.41
CA GLY A 304 32.87 10.60 -8.74
C GLY A 304 33.33 11.64 -9.74
N GLY A 305 34.35 12.47 -9.44
CA GLY A 305 34.88 13.32 -10.48
C GLY A 305 35.63 14.61 -10.09
N ALA A 306 36.01 14.84 -8.84
CA ALA A 306 36.90 15.96 -8.50
C ALA A 306 37.69 15.69 -7.21
N ARG A 307 38.96 16.16 -7.17
CA ARG A 307 39.86 16.03 -6.01
C ARG A 307 39.27 16.54 -4.71
N PRO A 308 39.61 15.98 -3.53
CA PRO A 308 38.89 16.18 -2.29
C PRO A 308 39.19 17.55 -1.68
N GLY A 309 38.19 18.42 -1.75
CA GLY A 309 38.10 19.58 -0.88
C GLY A 309 37.24 19.23 0.35
N GLY A 310 37.86 18.78 1.43
CA GLY A 310 37.21 18.25 2.63
C GLY A 310 36.45 19.29 3.48
N GLY A 311 35.52 20.07 2.92
CA GLY A 311 34.81 21.13 3.64
C GLY A 311 33.41 20.80 4.12
N GLY A 312 32.68 19.93 3.46
CA GLY A 312 31.22 19.77 3.70
C GLY A 312 30.85 19.02 4.98
N LEU A 313 31.53 17.92 5.29
CA LEU A 313 31.27 17.13 6.51
C LEU A 313 31.85 17.72 7.77
N ALA A 314 33.00 18.42 7.64
CA ALA A 314 33.61 19.16 8.76
C ALA A 314 32.77 20.38 9.18
N ALA A 315 32.10 21.02 8.22
CA ALA A 315 31.20 22.15 8.51
C ALA A 315 29.94 21.71 9.29
N LEU A 316 29.40 20.53 9.01
CA LEU A 316 28.25 19.95 9.76
C LEU A 316 28.62 19.59 11.20
N ALA A 317 29.84 19.11 11.44
CA ALA A 317 30.33 18.77 12.77
C ALA A 317 30.71 20.04 13.59
N GLY A 318 31.18 21.08 12.91
CA GLY A 318 31.60 22.36 13.55
C GLY A 318 30.44 23.30 13.89
N ALA A 319 29.31 23.18 13.18
CA ALA A 319 28.16 24.07 13.38
C ALA A 319 27.23 23.66 14.53
N GLY A 320 27.50 22.55 15.23
CA GLY A 320 26.63 22.08 16.32
C GLY A 320 25.22 21.64 15.89
N LEU A 321 24.97 21.52 14.59
CA LEU A 321 23.68 21.22 13.98
C LEU A 321 23.27 19.76 14.13
N LEU A 322 24.22 18.86 14.33
CA LEU A 322 23.93 17.45 14.67
C LEU A 322 23.85 17.34 16.18
N GLY A 323 22.66 17.12 16.73
CA GLY A 323 22.46 16.90 18.15
C GLY A 323 23.39 15.79 18.65
N ARG A 324 24.31 16.13 19.56
CA ARG A 324 25.21 15.19 20.22
C ARG A 324 24.41 14.12 20.92
N GLY A 325 24.45 12.90 20.42
CA GLY A 325 24.11 11.71 21.18
C GLY A 325 25.15 11.52 22.28
N GLY A 326 24.96 12.19 23.42
CA GLY A 326 25.82 12.11 24.57
C GLY A 326 25.24 11.19 25.63
N ALA A 327 26.09 10.33 26.14
CA ALA A 327 25.85 9.41 27.23
C ALA A 327 25.50 10.11 28.55
N ALA A 328 24.61 9.47 29.27
CA ALA A 328 24.40 9.37 30.72
C ALA A 328 24.58 10.63 31.61
N GLY A 329 23.48 11.01 32.27
CA GLY A 329 23.58 11.52 33.64
C GLY A 329 22.73 12.73 34.02
N ARG A 330 21.72 12.44 34.86
CA ARG A 330 21.07 13.29 35.86
C ARG A 330 19.92 14.23 35.49
N ASN A 331 18.81 13.90 36.14
CA ASN A 331 17.62 14.68 36.46
C ASN A 331 17.74 16.21 36.29
N GLY A 332 16.87 16.73 35.44
CA GLY A 332 16.57 18.15 35.36
C GLY A 332 15.33 18.28 34.46
N GLY A 333 14.16 18.58 35.05
CA GLY A 333 12.91 18.84 34.32
C GLY A 333 13.09 19.98 33.32
N GLY A 334 13.20 19.66 32.06
CA GLY A 334 13.18 20.61 30.96
C GLY A 334 11.73 20.72 30.39
N PRO A 335 11.32 21.90 29.86
CA PRO A 335 9.97 22.20 29.47
C PRO A 335 9.50 21.26 28.30
N ALA A 336 8.27 20.84 28.42
CA ALA A 336 7.57 19.97 27.49
C ALA A 336 7.66 20.43 26.03
N GLY A 337 7.98 19.45 25.15
CA GLY A 337 7.54 19.39 23.76
C GLY A 337 7.81 20.61 22.87
N ARG A 338 9.06 20.89 22.50
CA ARG A 338 9.31 21.68 21.28
C ARG A 338 8.83 20.85 20.09
N GLY A 339 7.79 21.31 19.40
CA GLY A 339 7.16 20.60 18.28
C GLY A 339 8.20 20.35 17.18
N ARG A 340 8.43 19.08 16.83
CA ARG A 340 9.20 18.72 15.65
C ARG A 340 8.40 19.07 14.41
N LEU A 341 9.01 19.74 13.46
CA LEU A 341 8.46 20.04 12.15
C LEU A 341 8.98 19.00 11.16
N ARG A 342 8.09 18.40 10.38
CA ARG A 342 8.49 17.58 9.23
C ARG A 342 8.13 18.34 7.98
N VAL A 343 9.10 18.50 7.08
CA VAL A 343 8.96 19.15 5.79
C VAL A 343 9.36 18.18 4.71
N ARG A 344 8.50 17.98 3.73
CA ARG A 344 8.77 17.21 2.52
C ARG A 344 9.06 18.17 1.37
N LEU A 345 10.16 17.93 0.68
CA LEU A 345 10.56 18.66 -0.51
C LEU A 345 10.45 17.73 -1.71
N HIS A 346 9.71 18.15 -2.71
CA HIS A 346 9.62 17.50 -4.04
C HIS A 346 10.70 18.10 -4.91
N LEU A 347 11.63 17.28 -5.39
CA LEU A 347 12.84 17.73 -6.06
C LEU A 347 12.82 17.44 -7.54
N ALA A 348 13.28 18.40 -8.36
CA ALA A 348 13.59 18.21 -9.76
C ALA A 348 15.07 17.85 -9.99
N THR A 349 15.86 17.78 -8.93
CA THR A 349 17.32 17.58 -8.96
C THR A 349 17.74 16.51 -7.96
N ASP A 350 18.98 16.05 -8.04
CA ASP A 350 19.54 15.11 -7.07
C ASP A 350 19.46 15.68 -5.65
N PRO A 351 18.87 14.95 -4.69
CA PRO A 351 18.80 15.34 -3.28
C PRO A 351 20.15 15.74 -2.68
N ALA A 352 21.26 15.12 -3.15
CA ALA A 352 22.59 15.43 -2.64
C ALA A 352 23.02 16.86 -2.99
N ALA A 353 22.64 17.38 -4.14
CA ALA A 353 22.98 18.74 -4.53
C ALA A 353 22.26 19.81 -3.70
N LEU A 354 21.06 19.48 -3.22
CA LEU A 354 20.22 20.41 -2.46
C LEU A 354 20.59 20.51 -0.97
N LEU A 355 21.22 19.48 -0.40
CA LEU A 355 21.53 19.43 1.03
C LEU A 355 22.33 20.63 1.53
N GLY A 356 23.31 21.10 0.76
CA GLY A 356 24.12 22.27 1.12
C GLY A 356 23.28 23.55 1.22
N ALA A 357 22.41 23.78 0.26
CA ALA A 357 21.50 24.93 0.24
C ALA A 357 20.47 24.86 1.37
N ALA A 358 19.89 23.68 1.60
CA ALA A 358 18.94 23.47 2.71
C ALA A 358 19.58 23.74 4.07
N VAL A 359 20.80 23.24 4.31
CA VAL A 359 21.54 23.51 5.56
C VAL A 359 21.82 24.99 5.71
N THR A 360 22.11 25.73 4.64
CA THR A 360 22.34 27.18 4.70
C THR A 360 21.07 27.92 5.15
N VAL A 361 19.92 27.59 4.62
CA VAL A 361 18.62 28.17 5.04
C VAL A 361 18.33 27.85 6.50
N LEU A 362 18.54 26.59 6.93
CA LEU A 362 18.29 26.15 8.29
C LEU A 362 19.22 26.90 9.29
N THR A 363 20.50 27.08 8.93
CA THR A 363 21.47 27.80 9.75
C THR A 363 21.09 29.28 9.90
N ALA A 364 20.70 29.93 8.79
CA ALA A 364 20.27 31.33 8.80
C ALA A 364 19.05 31.56 9.72
N ARG A 365 18.17 30.56 9.85
CA ARG A 365 17.01 30.62 10.75
C ARG A 365 17.23 29.96 12.10
N SER A 366 18.44 29.56 12.44
CA SER A 366 18.80 28.90 13.71
C SER A 366 17.92 27.63 13.97
N ALA A 367 17.43 26.98 12.91
CA ALA A 367 16.68 25.74 12.97
C ALA A 367 17.63 24.54 13.02
N ALA A 368 17.31 23.55 13.86
CA ALA A 368 18.13 22.34 13.98
C ALA A 368 17.57 21.24 13.05
N LEU A 369 18.47 20.63 12.26
CA LEU A 369 18.16 19.47 11.45
C LEU A 369 18.34 18.20 12.31
N ASN A 370 17.27 17.43 12.50
CA ASN A 370 17.25 16.25 13.36
C ASN A 370 17.38 14.94 12.57
N ALA A 371 16.75 14.87 11.40
CA ALA A 371 16.83 13.72 10.51
C ALA A 371 16.60 14.12 9.05
N ILE A 372 17.18 13.35 8.16
CA ILE A 372 17.01 13.43 6.72
C ILE A 372 16.60 12.03 6.25
N ASP A 373 15.55 11.96 5.46
CA ASP A 373 15.16 10.76 4.76
C ASP A 373 14.99 11.08 3.27
N ILE A 374 15.56 10.23 2.42
CA ILE A 374 15.50 10.38 0.97
C ILE A 374 14.67 9.25 0.45
N GLY A 375 13.52 9.57 -0.09
CA GLY A 375 12.55 8.64 -0.64
C GLY A 375 12.40 8.77 -2.14
N GLU A 376 11.96 7.68 -2.74
CA GLU A 376 11.37 7.72 -4.07
C GLU A 376 9.87 8.01 -3.93
N PRO A 377 9.27 8.80 -4.84
CA PRO A 377 7.85 9.02 -4.84
C PRO A 377 7.06 7.70 -4.87
N SER A 378 5.95 7.65 -4.18
CA SER A 378 5.13 6.46 -3.99
C SER A 378 3.68 6.71 -4.40
N LEU A 379 2.86 5.66 -4.48
CA LEU A 379 1.42 5.81 -4.71
C LEU A 379 0.69 6.51 -3.54
N GLU A 380 1.26 6.49 -2.33
CA GLU A 380 0.73 7.29 -1.22
C GLU A 380 0.90 8.77 -1.49
N ASP A 381 2.04 9.16 -2.07
CA ASP A 381 2.31 10.56 -2.47
C ASP A 381 1.39 10.99 -3.62
N VAL A 382 1.11 10.10 -4.60
CA VAL A 382 0.09 10.33 -5.62
C VAL A 382 -1.27 10.60 -4.99
N PHE A 383 -1.66 9.79 -4.00
CA PHE A 383 -2.93 9.98 -3.31
C PHE A 383 -2.98 11.32 -2.56
N ILE A 384 -1.90 11.69 -1.87
CA ILE A 384 -1.80 12.98 -1.14
C ILE A 384 -1.90 14.15 -2.13
N GLU A 385 -1.22 14.08 -3.28
CA GLU A 385 -1.29 15.13 -4.28
C GLU A 385 -2.72 15.30 -4.85
N LEU A 386 -3.40 14.19 -5.13
CA LEU A 386 -4.76 14.20 -5.69
C LEU A 386 -5.83 14.68 -4.69
N THR A 387 -5.63 14.45 -3.38
CA THR A 387 -6.66 14.67 -2.36
C THR A 387 -6.31 15.75 -1.34
N GLY A 388 -5.05 16.16 -1.25
CA GLY A 388 -4.54 17.09 -0.23
C GLY A 388 -4.49 16.51 1.20
N ARG A 389 -4.63 15.19 1.38
CA ARG A 389 -4.67 14.53 2.70
C ARG A 389 -4.03 13.14 2.67
N GLU A 390 -3.48 12.70 3.81
CA GLU A 390 -2.95 11.35 3.95
C GLU A 390 -4.06 10.27 3.89
N PRO A 391 -3.80 9.09 3.29
CA PRO A 391 -4.71 7.96 3.33
C PRO A 391 -4.83 7.44 4.78
N ARG A 392 -6.04 7.48 5.37
CA ARG A 392 -6.33 7.02 6.74
C ARG A 392 -6.96 5.63 6.74
#